data_6c22432c74a9a9e452f3e1c31329d85a
#
_entry.id   6c22432c74a9a9e452f3e1c31329d85a
#
_cell.length_a   1.000
_cell.length_b   1.000
_cell.length_c   1.000
_cell.angle_alpha   90.00
_cell.angle_beta   90.00
_cell.angle_gamma   90.00
#
_symmetry.space_group_name_H-M   'P 1'
#
loop_
_entity.id
_entity.type
_entity.pdbx_description
1 polymer ?
#
loop_
_entity_poly.entity_id
_entity_poly.type
_entity_poly.pdbx_seq_one_letter_code
_entity_poly.pdbx_strand_id
1 'polypeptide(L)'
;MTLAVIAPTLSKSTLLTDLGRLRVQECERVVALRTELTKCGAKVIETGDTLEVFPSQLHGAEIETYDDHRMAMCFAVLGLKVPGIKLRHPACVKKTFPNFFQKLAAAPPHGLGATILDARTGRKLSHQELFAD
;
A
#
# COMPACT_ATOMS: atom_id res chain seq x y z
N MET A 1 0.80 8.58 4.90
CA MET A 1 0.43 7.68 3.79
C MET A 1 -0.38 6.48 4.27
N THR A 2 0.08 5.71 5.22
CA THR A 2 -0.65 4.52 5.71
C THR A 2 -2.07 4.86 6.20
N LEU A 3 -2.24 5.97 6.92
CA LEU A 3 -3.57 6.41 7.35
C LEU A 3 -4.51 6.66 6.15
N ALA A 4 -4.01 7.27 5.07
CA ALA A 4 -4.80 7.49 3.87
C ALA A 4 -5.28 6.16 3.25
N VAL A 5 -4.41 5.17 3.23
CA VAL A 5 -4.70 3.87 2.60
C VAL A 5 -5.69 3.04 3.42
N ILE A 6 -5.66 3.12 4.74
CA ILE A 6 -6.63 2.43 5.60
C ILE A 6 -7.93 3.22 5.81
N ALA A 7 -7.94 4.52 5.53
CA ALA A 7 -9.09 5.39 5.76
C ALA A 7 -10.41 4.90 5.10
N PRO A 8 -10.40 4.32 3.88
CA PRO A 8 -11.64 3.80 3.29
C PRO A 8 -12.30 2.68 4.10
N THR A 9 -11.57 2.04 4.99
CA THR A 9 -12.08 0.95 5.85
C THR A 9 -12.70 1.46 7.15
N LEU A 10 -12.60 2.76 7.41
CA LEU A 10 -13.16 3.39 8.61
C LEU A 10 -14.64 3.72 8.42
N SER A 11 -15.33 4.01 9.52
CA SER A 11 -16.78 4.30 9.51
C SER A 11 -17.15 5.72 9.11
N LYS A 12 -16.17 6.64 9.13
CA LYS A 12 -16.36 8.07 8.79
C LYS A 12 -15.31 8.51 7.80
N SER A 13 -15.58 9.61 7.08
CA SER A 13 -14.59 10.22 6.20
C SER A 13 -13.39 10.72 7.00
N THR A 14 -12.23 10.69 6.36
CA THR A 14 -10.97 11.16 6.93
C THR A 14 -10.44 12.30 6.08
N LEU A 15 -10.22 13.45 6.70
CA LEU A 15 -9.65 14.63 6.05
C LEU A 15 -8.16 14.71 6.42
N LEU A 16 -7.29 14.63 5.41
CA LEU A 16 -5.85 14.73 5.56
C LEU A 16 -5.39 16.06 4.97
N THR A 17 -4.80 16.91 5.79
CA THR A 17 -4.39 18.27 5.41
C THR A 17 -2.86 18.41 5.40
N ASP A 18 -2.37 19.53 4.86
CA ASP A 18 -0.94 19.87 4.83
C ASP A 18 -0.07 18.82 4.13
N LEU A 19 -0.58 18.26 3.04
CA LEU A 19 0.09 17.18 2.30
C LEU A 19 1.10 17.68 1.25
N GLY A 20 1.30 18.98 1.14
CA GLY A 20 2.16 19.57 0.11
C GLY A 20 3.57 18.99 0.08
N ARG A 21 4.15 18.68 1.24
CA ARG A 21 5.47 18.06 1.33
C ARG A 21 5.54 16.67 0.70
N LEU A 22 4.43 15.92 0.69
CA LEU A 22 4.38 14.60 0.06
C LEU A 22 4.49 14.65 -1.47
N ARG A 23 4.21 15.81 -2.06
CA ARG A 23 4.26 15.99 -3.52
C ARG A 23 5.67 16.03 -4.09
N VAL A 24 6.65 16.40 -3.28
CA VAL A 24 8.04 16.66 -3.71
C VAL A 24 9.05 15.66 -3.12
N GLN A 25 8.58 14.49 -2.70
CA GLN A 25 9.44 13.42 -2.17
C GLN A 25 9.79 12.39 -3.24
N GLU A 26 9.79 11.10 -2.92
CA GLU A 26 10.18 10.02 -3.85
C GLU A 26 9.34 10.00 -5.13
N CYS A 27 8.05 10.30 -5.02
CA CYS A 27 7.12 10.52 -6.11
C CYS A 27 6.12 11.59 -5.70
N GLU A 28 5.20 11.95 -6.60
CA GLU A 28 4.07 12.81 -6.24
C GLU A 28 3.05 11.96 -5.47
N ARG A 29 3.27 11.84 -4.15
CA ARG A 29 2.56 10.89 -3.30
C ARG A 29 1.07 11.18 -3.13
N VAL A 30 0.67 12.45 -3.21
CA VAL A 30 -0.76 12.82 -3.07
C VAL A 30 -1.55 12.29 -4.25
N VAL A 31 -1.08 12.54 -5.47
CA VAL A 31 -1.70 12.03 -6.69
C VAL A 31 -1.61 10.51 -6.76
N ALA A 32 -0.46 9.93 -6.36
CA ALA A 32 -0.27 8.48 -6.32
C ALA A 32 -1.27 7.80 -5.38
N LEU A 33 -1.45 8.32 -4.16
CA LEU A 33 -2.41 7.79 -3.20
C LEU A 33 -3.84 7.88 -3.75
N ARG A 34 -4.24 9.03 -4.27
CA ARG A 34 -5.57 9.20 -4.86
C ARG A 34 -5.79 8.22 -6.01
N THR A 35 -4.84 8.11 -6.92
CA THR A 35 -4.94 7.26 -8.11
C THR A 35 -5.06 5.78 -7.72
N GLU A 36 -4.17 5.29 -6.86
CA GLU A 36 -4.14 3.88 -6.50
C GLU A 36 -5.31 3.48 -5.60
N LEU A 37 -5.72 4.34 -4.67
CA LEU A 37 -6.92 4.11 -3.87
C LEU A 37 -8.18 4.09 -4.74
N THR A 38 -8.29 4.96 -5.74
CA THR A 38 -9.41 4.97 -6.68
C THR A 38 -9.50 3.67 -7.48
N LYS A 39 -8.36 3.08 -7.88
CA LYS A 39 -8.34 1.75 -8.51
C LYS A 39 -8.96 0.68 -7.62
N CYS A 40 -8.79 0.79 -6.30
CA CYS A 40 -9.35 -0.14 -5.32
C CYS A 40 -10.82 0.12 -5.00
N GLY A 41 -11.45 1.09 -5.64
CA GLY A 41 -12.86 1.45 -5.41
C GLY A 41 -13.07 2.50 -4.33
N ALA A 42 -12.02 3.13 -3.81
CA ALA A 42 -12.15 4.19 -2.82
C ALA A 42 -12.65 5.49 -3.46
N LYS A 43 -13.51 6.21 -2.73
CA LYS A 43 -13.86 7.59 -3.05
C LYS A 43 -12.87 8.51 -2.36
N VAL A 44 -12.07 9.23 -3.16
CA VAL A 44 -11.04 10.16 -2.69
C VAL A 44 -11.19 11.49 -3.42
N ILE A 45 -11.25 12.58 -2.67
CA ILE A 45 -11.33 13.93 -3.23
C ILE A 45 -10.06 14.67 -2.85
N GLU A 46 -9.33 15.12 -3.87
CA GLU A 46 -8.16 15.97 -3.71
C GLU A 46 -8.58 17.43 -3.88
N THR A 47 -8.23 18.29 -2.92
CA THR A 47 -8.47 19.73 -2.99
C THR A 47 -7.22 20.46 -2.47
N GLY A 48 -6.47 21.08 -3.38
CA GLY A 48 -5.17 21.65 -3.00
C GLY A 48 -4.26 20.58 -2.40
N ASP A 49 -3.68 20.84 -1.24
CA ASP A 49 -2.83 19.89 -0.52
C ASP A 49 -3.62 19.08 0.53
N THR A 50 -4.86 18.77 0.22
CA THR A 50 -5.78 18.03 1.10
C THR A 50 -6.37 16.83 0.37
N LEU A 51 -6.46 15.70 1.05
CA LEU A 51 -7.21 14.52 0.61
C LEU A 51 -8.36 14.27 1.60
N GLU A 52 -9.56 14.13 1.08
CA GLU A 52 -10.69 13.59 1.82
C GLU A 52 -10.97 12.17 1.33
N VAL A 53 -10.87 11.21 2.24
CA VAL A 53 -11.04 9.79 1.94
C VAL A 53 -12.31 9.29 2.62
N PHE A 54 -13.24 8.76 1.85
CA PHE A 54 -14.55 8.33 2.33
C PHE A 54 -14.58 6.82 2.59
N PRO A 55 -15.42 6.36 3.55
CA PRO A 55 -15.72 4.94 3.69
C PRO A 55 -16.13 4.37 2.34
N SER A 56 -15.53 3.26 1.94
CA SER A 56 -15.73 2.69 0.61
C SER A 56 -15.65 1.17 0.68
N GLN A 57 -16.43 0.51 -0.19
CA GLN A 57 -16.30 -0.93 -0.43
C GLN A 57 -15.08 -1.16 -1.32
N LEU A 58 -14.00 -1.66 -0.74
CA LEU A 58 -12.75 -1.88 -1.45
C LEU A 58 -12.69 -3.26 -2.12
N HIS A 59 -11.96 -3.31 -3.22
CA HIS A 59 -11.61 -4.54 -3.93
C HIS A 59 -10.14 -4.54 -4.31
N GLY A 60 -9.61 -5.70 -4.72
CA GLY A 60 -8.24 -5.83 -5.18
C GLY A 60 -7.99 -5.09 -6.50
N ALA A 61 -6.74 -4.67 -6.69
CA ALA A 61 -6.27 -4.04 -7.90
C ALA A 61 -4.74 -4.22 -8.02
N GLU A 62 -4.22 -3.98 -9.21
CA GLU A 62 -2.78 -3.92 -9.42
C GLU A 62 -2.30 -2.50 -9.11
N ILE A 63 -1.47 -2.39 -8.09
CA ILE A 63 -0.97 -1.13 -7.55
C ILE A 63 0.38 -0.81 -8.16
N GLU A 64 0.49 0.36 -8.79
CA GLU A 64 1.78 0.92 -9.18
C GLU A 64 2.46 1.50 -7.93
N THR A 65 3.70 1.13 -7.69
CA THR A 65 4.45 1.62 -6.51
C THR A 65 5.27 2.87 -6.78
N TYR A 66 5.39 3.28 -8.04
CA TYR A 66 6.16 4.47 -8.45
C TYR A 66 7.62 4.42 -7.98
N ASP A 67 8.17 3.21 -7.86
CA ASP A 67 9.47 2.94 -7.25
C ASP A 67 9.65 3.58 -5.85
N ASP A 68 8.55 3.79 -5.16
CA ASP A 68 8.48 4.39 -3.83
C ASP A 68 8.19 3.32 -2.78
N HIS A 69 9.17 3.10 -1.91
CA HIS A 69 9.09 2.11 -0.83
C HIS A 69 7.89 2.33 0.09
N ARG A 70 7.49 3.59 0.33
CA ARG A 70 6.33 3.90 1.19
C ARG A 70 5.00 3.57 0.51
N MET A 71 4.91 3.77 -0.82
CA MET A 71 3.75 3.29 -1.59
C MET A 71 3.61 1.78 -1.50
N ALA A 72 4.72 1.04 -1.74
CA ALA A 72 4.70 -0.42 -1.63
C ALA A 72 4.28 -0.89 -0.24
N MET A 73 4.85 -0.31 0.82
CA MET A 73 4.56 -0.73 2.20
C MET A 73 3.13 -0.43 2.62
N CYS A 74 2.59 0.77 2.34
CA CYS A 74 1.23 1.11 2.77
C CYS A 74 0.17 0.28 2.03
N PHE A 75 0.32 0.00 0.74
CA PHE A 75 -0.61 -0.87 0.02
C PHE A 75 -0.45 -2.35 0.38
N ALA A 76 0.75 -2.79 0.78
CA ALA A 76 0.93 -4.12 1.37
C ALA A 76 0.12 -4.27 2.68
N VAL A 77 0.11 -3.24 3.52
CA VAL A 77 -0.72 -3.21 4.74
C VAL A 77 -2.21 -3.31 4.38
N LEU A 78 -2.67 -2.57 3.37
CA LEU A 78 -4.06 -2.70 2.89
C LEU A 78 -4.37 -4.13 2.43
N GLY A 79 -3.43 -4.78 1.78
CA GLY A 79 -3.55 -6.16 1.31
C GLY A 79 -3.77 -7.20 2.41
N LEU A 80 -3.44 -6.87 3.66
CA LEU A 80 -3.75 -7.74 4.80
C LEU A 80 -5.27 -7.84 5.05
N LYS A 81 -6.04 -6.85 4.62
CA LYS A 81 -7.49 -6.79 4.79
C LYS A 81 -8.25 -6.98 3.49
N VAL A 82 -7.74 -6.46 2.38
CA VAL A 82 -8.41 -6.46 1.07
C VAL A 82 -7.78 -7.52 0.18
N PRO A 83 -8.50 -8.59 -0.16
CA PRO A 83 -7.99 -9.63 -1.06
C PRO A 83 -7.70 -9.08 -2.46
N GLY A 84 -6.68 -9.61 -3.12
CA GLY A 84 -6.38 -9.29 -4.51
C GLY A 84 -5.57 -8.01 -4.72
N ILE A 85 -5.02 -7.42 -3.68
CA ILE A 85 -4.02 -6.35 -3.83
C ILE A 85 -2.74 -6.95 -4.41
N LYS A 86 -2.31 -6.43 -5.57
CA LYS A 86 -1.08 -6.84 -6.26
C LYS A 86 -0.15 -5.63 -6.35
N LEU A 87 1.11 -5.82 -6.01
CA LEU A 87 2.10 -4.73 -6.05
C LEU A 87 3.04 -4.92 -7.24
N ARG A 88 3.21 -3.88 -8.04
CA ARG A 88 4.26 -3.83 -9.07
C ARG A 88 5.56 -3.36 -8.43
N HIS A 89 6.68 -3.99 -8.81
CA HIS A 89 8.02 -3.63 -8.35
C HIS A 89 8.13 -3.50 -6.80
N PRO A 90 7.66 -4.49 -6.03
CA PRO A 90 7.67 -4.40 -4.57
C PRO A 90 9.09 -4.35 -3.97
N ALA A 91 10.12 -4.75 -4.72
CA ALA A 91 11.50 -4.71 -4.28
C ALA A 91 12.02 -3.29 -3.99
N CYS A 92 11.29 -2.25 -4.39
CA CYS A 92 11.65 -0.87 -4.04
C CYS A 92 11.73 -0.62 -2.52
N VAL A 93 11.16 -1.51 -1.69
CA VAL A 93 11.31 -1.45 -0.21
C VAL A 93 12.75 -1.62 0.24
N LYS A 94 13.63 -2.15 -0.59
CA LYS A 94 15.06 -2.33 -0.26
C LYS A 94 15.74 -1.03 0.19
N LYS A 95 15.25 0.10 -0.25
CA LYS A 95 15.79 1.41 0.09
C LYS A 95 15.83 1.67 1.60
N THR A 96 14.83 1.20 2.34
CA THR A 96 14.71 1.49 3.77
C THR A 96 14.36 0.29 4.62
N PHE A 97 13.73 -0.75 4.06
CA PHE A 97 13.26 -1.89 4.83
C PHE A 97 13.30 -3.18 3.98
N PRO A 98 14.50 -3.69 3.64
CA PRO A 98 14.63 -4.80 2.69
C PRO A 98 13.95 -6.10 3.12
N ASN A 99 13.76 -6.32 4.41
CA ASN A 99 13.07 -7.50 4.95
C ASN A 99 11.60 -7.23 5.33
N PHE A 100 10.99 -6.17 4.79
CA PHE A 100 9.60 -5.81 5.09
C PHE A 100 8.63 -6.96 4.83
N PHE A 101 8.67 -7.57 3.65
CA PHE A 101 7.76 -8.66 3.29
C PHE A 101 8.04 -9.93 4.09
N GLN A 102 9.29 -10.19 4.44
CA GLN A 102 9.62 -11.28 5.37
C GLN A 102 8.96 -11.08 6.73
N LYS A 103 8.94 -9.84 7.24
CA LYS A 103 8.29 -9.50 8.51
C LYS A 103 6.77 -9.65 8.45
N LEU A 104 6.15 -9.29 7.33
CA LEU A 104 4.71 -9.53 7.14
C LEU A 104 4.38 -11.02 7.15
N ALA A 105 5.19 -11.84 6.47
CA ALA A 105 4.91 -13.25 6.27
C ALA A 105 5.34 -14.16 7.42
N ALA A 106 6.29 -13.76 8.24
CA ALA A 106 6.76 -14.56 9.37
C ALA A 106 5.61 -14.91 10.32
N ALA A 107 5.64 -16.12 10.87
CA ALA A 107 4.64 -16.56 11.83
C ALA A 107 4.65 -15.69 13.12
N PRO A 108 3.49 -15.45 13.74
CA PRO A 108 3.46 -14.80 15.04
C PRO A 108 4.27 -15.59 16.09
N PRO A 109 4.96 -14.92 17.03
CA PRO A 109 4.96 -13.47 17.29
C PRO A 109 5.98 -12.68 16.46
N HIS A 110 6.74 -13.31 15.56
CA HIS A 110 7.82 -12.66 14.81
C HIS A 110 7.33 -11.84 13.62
N GLY A 111 6.12 -12.10 13.14
CA GLY A 111 5.47 -11.39 12.05
C GLY A 111 3.96 -11.52 12.13
N LEU A 112 3.28 -11.24 11.01
CA LEU A 112 1.82 -11.23 10.94
C LEU A 112 1.23 -12.50 10.30
N GLY A 113 2.07 -13.42 9.85
CA GLY A 113 1.63 -14.66 9.22
C GLY A 113 0.95 -14.47 7.86
N ALA A 114 1.25 -13.37 7.16
CA ALA A 114 0.67 -13.10 5.85
C ALA A 114 1.14 -14.10 4.81
N THR A 115 0.25 -14.49 3.91
CA THR A 115 0.59 -15.29 2.73
C THR A 115 0.83 -14.35 1.54
N ILE A 116 2.03 -14.41 0.98
CA ILE A 116 2.43 -13.58 -0.16
C ILE A 116 2.68 -14.48 -1.37
N LEU A 117 2.00 -14.17 -2.47
CA LEU A 117 2.01 -14.99 -3.68
C LEU A 117 2.66 -14.23 -4.85
N ASP A 118 3.26 -14.96 -5.75
CA ASP A 118 3.57 -14.46 -7.08
C ASP A 118 2.25 -14.21 -7.83
N ALA A 119 2.02 -12.96 -8.24
CA ALA A 119 0.75 -12.57 -8.87
C ALA A 119 0.52 -13.23 -10.23
N ARG A 120 1.57 -13.69 -10.91
CA ARG A 120 1.47 -14.33 -12.23
C ARG A 120 1.14 -15.82 -12.12
N THR A 121 1.70 -16.50 -11.12
CA THR A 121 1.62 -17.96 -10.99
C THR A 121 0.70 -18.41 -9.87
N GLY A 122 0.37 -17.54 -8.92
CA GLY A 122 -0.36 -17.90 -7.71
C GLY A 122 0.46 -18.72 -6.71
N ARG A 123 1.76 -18.92 -6.97
CA ARG A 123 2.65 -19.69 -6.10
C ARG A 123 3.02 -18.87 -4.86
N LYS A 124 3.01 -19.52 -3.70
CA LYS A 124 3.48 -18.90 -2.46
C LYS A 124 4.99 -18.64 -2.55
N LEU A 125 5.39 -17.41 -2.23
CA LEU A 125 6.79 -17.02 -2.19
C LEU A 125 7.45 -17.50 -0.89
N SER A 126 8.69 -18.00 -1.02
CA SER A 126 9.49 -18.46 0.12
C SER A 126 10.04 -17.27 0.92
N HIS A 127 10.50 -17.55 2.14
CA HIS A 127 11.10 -16.52 2.99
C HIS A 127 12.27 -15.80 2.31
N GLN A 128 13.11 -16.54 1.58
CA GLN A 128 14.25 -15.94 0.88
C GLN A 128 13.82 -15.04 -0.29
N GLU A 129 12.79 -15.45 -1.04
CA GLU A 129 12.26 -14.67 -2.16
C GLU A 129 11.60 -13.36 -1.71
N LEU A 130 11.20 -13.26 -0.44
CA LEU A 130 10.58 -12.06 0.13
C LEU A 130 11.59 -11.01 0.59
N PHE A 131 12.88 -11.31 0.55
CA PHE A 131 13.92 -10.32 0.81
C PHE A 131 14.13 -9.46 -0.44
N ALA A 132 14.16 -8.15 -0.27
CA ALA A 132 14.38 -7.20 -1.37
C ALA A 132 15.87 -6.85 -1.46
N ASP A 133 16.54 -7.36 -2.48
CA ASP A 133 17.97 -7.11 -2.78
C ASP A 133 18.16 -6.26 -4.06
#